data_04b2f8ebc76358afda8083497479d05f
#
_entry.id   04b2f8ebc76358afda8083497479d05f
#
_cell.length_a   1.000
_cell.length_b   1.000
_cell.length_c   1.000
_cell.angle_alpha   90.00
_cell.angle_beta   90.00
_cell.angle_gamma   90.00
#
_symmetry.space_group_name_H-M   'P 1'
#
loop_
_entity.id
_entity.type
_entity.pdbx_description
1 polymer ?
#
loop_
_entity_poly.entity_id
_entity_poly.type
_entity_poly.pdbx_seq_one_letter_code
_entity_poly.pdbx_strand_id
1 'polypeptide(L)'
;MPIKRYLLLFSLISCCITIRAQYSMGNTGLLNIPTADMQETGTFMGGGNYLPNGMTPFNFNTGNYFINITFLSILEMSYRCTLLKTTRYDGKKGYFQQDRSMTARLRPLKEGRFHPSVVIGVDDPFKNTGNNYFGTVYGVLTKSFSIAGRDRLALTAGYYIPINDRSIQKGPFGGISYSPAFYREMAFMAEYDSDGFNIGAATRLWKHISLHIFTRDFKCVSGGIRYECKLLH
;
A
#
# COMPACT_ATOMS: atom_id res chain seq x y z
N MET A 1 -36.39 -28.05 10.24
CA MET A 1 -35.58 -27.83 9.04
C MET A 1 -35.14 -26.36 8.81
N PRO A 2 -34.68 -25.59 9.80
CA PRO A 2 -34.21 -24.21 9.55
C PRO A 2 -32.68 -24.07 9.45
N ILE A 3 -31.89 -25.06 9.91
CA ILE A 3 -30.42 -24.94 10.00
C ILE A 3 -29.73 -24.83 8.62
N LYS A 4 -30.26 -25.50 7.58
CA LYS A 4 -29.71 -25.41 6.21
C LYS A 4 -29.84 -24.04 5.57
N ARG A 5 -30.84 -23.24 5.95
CA ARG A 5 -31.05 -21.87 5.44
C ARG A 5 -30.04 -20.88 6.00
N TYR A 6 -29.63 -21.03 7.24
CA TYR A 6 -28.62 -20.18 7.89
C TYR A 6 -27.20 -20.52 7.41
N LEU A 7 -26.92 -21.79 7.10
CA LEU A 7 -25.67 -22.20 6.47
C LEU A 7 -25.51 -21.64 5.05
N LEU A 8 -26.59 -21.57 4.28
CA LEU A 8 -26.60 -20.97 2.94
C LEU A 8 -26.46 -19.43 2.99
N LEU A 9 -27.08 -18.78 3.97
CA LEU A 9 -26.90 -17.35 4.19
C LEU A 9 -25.49 -17.01 4.68
N PHE A 10 -24.90 -17.87 5.52
CA PHE A 10 -23.49 -17.70 5.96
C PHE A 10 -22.47 -17.95 4.82
N SER A 11 -22.82 -18.85 3.87
CA SER A 11 -22.02 -19.12 2.68
C SER A 11 -22.09 -17.98 1.65
N LEU A 12 -23.21 -17.25 1.56
CA LEU A 12 -23.37 -16.11 0.64
C LEU A 12 -22.72 -14.81 1.15
N ILE A 13 -22.45 -14.71 2.46
CA ILE A 13 -21.74 -13.57 3.09
C ILE A 13 -20.21 -13.77 3.02
N SER A 14 -19.72 -14.93 2.60
CA SER A 14 -18.31 -15.17 2.24
C SER A 14 -17.96 -14.49 0.91
N CYS A 15 -18.47 -13.30 0.67
CA CYS A 15 -18.15 -12.46 -0.47
C CYS A 15 -16.69 -12.02 -0.34
N CYS A 16 -15.86 -12.53 -1.21
CA CYS A 16 -14.48 -12.20 -1.59
C CYS A 16 -13.86 -10.99 -0.88
N ILE A 17 -13.59 -11.09 0.41
CA ILE A 17 -12.74 -10.13 1.12
C ILE A 17 -11.31 -10.49 0.72
N THR A 18 -10.85 -9.93 -0.39
CA THR A 18 -9.46 -10.03 -0.79
C THR A 18 -8.63 -9.13 0.11
N ILE A 19 -7.56 -9.67 0.69
CA ILE A 19 -6.56 -8.84 1.35
C ILE A 19 -5.99 -7.92 0.28
N ARG A 20 -6.06 -6.64 0.59
CA ARG A 20 -5.30 -5.63 -0.12
C ARG A 20 -4.22 -5.19 0.84
N ALA A 21 -2.98 -5.54 0.53
CA ALA A 21 -1.84 -5.12 1.32
C ALA A 21 -1.72 -3.60 1.29
N GLN A 22 -0.99 -3.07 2.24
CA GLN A 22 -0.77 -1.66 2.39
C GLN A 22 0.62 -1.32 1.88
N TYR A 23 0.68 -0.44 0.91
CA TYR A 23 1.88 0.25 0.51
C TYR A 23 2.37 1.20 1.60
N SER A 24 3.69 1.26 1.84
CA SER A 24 4.29 2.11 2.89
C SER A 24 3.97 3.60 2.76
N MET A 25 3.52 4.02 1.58
CA MET A 25 3.04 5.39 1.30
C MET A 25 1.61 5.66 1.77
N GLY A 26 0.90 4.67 2.32
CA GLY A 26 -0.47 4.84 2.82
C GLY A 26 -1.57 4.57 1.78
N ASN A 27 -1.22 4.10 0.59
CA ASN A 27 -2.14 3.72 -0.47
C ASN A 27 -2.35 2.21 -0.54
N THR A 28 -3.28 1.76 -1.37
CA THR A 28 -3.41 0.35 -1.72
C THR A 28 -2.21 -0.10 -2.54
N GLY A 29 -1.51 -1.14 -2.09
CA GLY A 29 -0.30 -1.64 -2.75
C GLY A 29 0.17 -2.98 -2.21
N LEU A 30 1.40 -3.37 -2.51
CA LEU A 30 2.08 -4.50 -1.88
C LEU A 30 2.78 -4.04 -0.59
N LEU A 31 4.09 -4.18 -0.48
CA LEU A 31 4.88 -3.79 0.69
C LEU A 31 5.37 -2.35 0.58
N ASN A 32 6.08 -2.05 -0.52
CA ASN A 32 6.67 -0.73 -0.82
C ASN A 32 6.40 -0.25 -2.25
N ILE A 33 5.50 -0.89 -2.99
CA ILE A 33 5.04 -0.45 -4.31
C ILE A 33 3.51 -0.38 -4.39
N PRO A 34 2.94 0.56 -5.20
CA PRO A 34 1.52 0.60 -5.47
C PRO A 34 1.07 -0.57 -6.35
N THR A 35 -0.18 -0.98 -6.21
CA THR A 35 -0.87 -1.87 -7.16
C THR A 35 -1.96 -1.13 -7.90
N ALA A 36 -2.50 -1.73 -8.96
CA ALA A 36 -3.68 -1.20 -9.63
C ALA A 36 -5.00 -1.62 -8.95
N ASP A 37 -4.92 -2.27 -7.80
CA ASP A 37 -6.09 -2.49 -6.95
C ASP A 37 -6.54 -1.19 -6.27
N MET A 38 -7.82 -1.09 -5.98
CA MET A 38 -8.41 -0.03 -5.16
C MET A 38 -9.37 -0.62 -4.14
N GLN A 39 -9.51 0.05 -3.00
CA GLN A 39 -10.51 -0.30 -2.01
C GLN A 39 -11.93 -0.07 -2.54
N GLU A 40 -12.92 -0.55 -1.83
CA GLU A 40 -14.32 -0.27 -2.13
C GLU A 40 -14.65 1.21 -1.91
N THR A 41 -15.68 1.68 -2.60
CA THR A 41 -16.22 3.04 -2.42
C THR A 41 -16.50 3.34 -0.95
N GLY A 42 -16.07 4.49 -0.49
CA GLY A 42 -16.27 4.94 0.87
C GLY A 42 -15.41 4.24 1.92
N THR A 43 -14.35 3.51 1.53
CA THR A 43 -13.40 2.95 2.49
C THR A 43 -12.45 4.02 2.98
N PHE A 44 -12.40 4.17 4.30
CA PHE A 44 -11.39 4.96 5.02
C PHE A 44 -10.33 4.02 5.58
N MET A 45 -9.07 4.44 5.47
CA MET A 45 -7.93 3.76 6.07
C MET A 45 -7.07 4.75 6.85
N GLY A 46 -6.56 4.33 7.99
CA GLY A 46 -5.58 5.09 8.76
C GLY A 46 -4.56 4.16 9.40
N GLY A 47 -3.31 4.57 9.44
CA GLY A 47 -2.28 3.70 9.96
C GLY A 47 -0.91 4.34 10.05
N GLY A 48 0.09 3.50 10.30
CA GLY A 48 1.48 3.93 10.36
C GLY A 48 2.45 2.80 10.08
N ASN A 49 3.64 3.19 9.67
CA ASN A 49 4.73 2.29 9.32
C ASN A 49 6.01 2.68 10.05
N TYR A 50 6.78 1.68 10.43
CA TYR A 50 8.16 1.83 10.84
C TYR A 50 9.04 1.81 9.59
N LEU A 51 9.91 2.79 9.45
CA LEU A 51 10.82 2.99 8.32
C LEU A 51 12.26 3.00 8.82
N PRO A 52 13.02 1.91 8.68
CA PRO A 52 14.43 1.88 9.04
C PRO A 52 15.26 2.74 8.07
N ASN A 53 16.43 3.19 8.50
CA ASN A 53 17.30 4.05 7.71
C ASN A 53 17.67 3.48 6.33
N GLY A 54 17.70 2.17 6.17
CA GLY A 54 17.94 1.50 4.87
C GLY A 54 16.79 1.61 3.85
N MET A 55 15.64 2.18 4.24
CA MET A 55 14.45 2.34 3.38
C MET A 55 14.10 3.79 3.05
N THR A 56 14.81 4.73 3.61
CA THR A 56 14.56 6.16 3.46
C THR A 56 15.85 6.87 3.09
N PRO A 57 15.80 8.07 2.50
CA PRO A 57 17.00 8.87 2.24
C PRO A 57 17.62 9.45 3.52
N PHE A 58 17.11 9.08 4.70
CA PHE A 58 17.54 9.60 5.99
C PHE A 58 18.52 8.65 6.67
N ASN A 59 19.53 9.22 7.36
CA ASN A 59 20.51 8.46 8.13
C ASN A 59 20.01 8.03 9.53
N PHE A 60 18.69 7.86 9.69
CA PHE A 60 18.07 7.47 10.95
C PHE A 60 16.79 6.67 10.72
N ASN A 61 16.45 5.84 11.68
CA ASN A 61 15.16 5.16 11.68
C ASN A 61 14.04 6.17 11.95
N THR A 62 12.95 6.02 11.23
CA THR A 62 11.78 6.88 11.37
C THR A 62 10.49 6.10 11.24
N GLY A 63 9.39 6.79 11.16
CA GLY A 63 8.08 6.25 10.86
C GLY A 63 7.21 7.27 10.15
N ASN A 64 6.20 6.79 9.52
CA ASN A 64 5.14 7.63 8.99
C ASN A 64 3.79 7.21 9.57
N TYR A 65 2.84 8.13 9.52
CA TYR A 65 1.43 7.87 9.69
C TYR A 65 0.65 8.48 8.54
N PHE A 66 -0.49 7.91 8.24
CA PHE A 66 -1.28 8.30 7.08
C PHE A 66 -2.77 8.13 7.33
N ILE A 67 -3.54 8.85 6.53
CA ILE A 67 -4.96 8.63 6.31
C ILE A 67 -5.21 8.49 4.81
N ASN A 68 -6.21 7.69 4.45
CA ASN A 68 -6.55 7.41 3.07
C ASN A 68 -8.06 7.26 2.94
N ILE A 69 -8.60 7.70 1.81
CA ILE A 69 -10.01 7.53 1.48
C ILE A 69 -10.16 7.16 0.00
N THR A 70 -11.04 6.21 -0.27
CA THR A 70 -11.38 5.77 -1.63
C THR A 70 -12.77 6.27 -2.02
N PHE A 71 -12.84 7.04 -3.10
CA PHE A 71 -14.06 7.55 -3.68
C PHE A 71 -14.45 6.76 -4.94
N LEU A 72 -15.70 6.34 -5.02
CA LEU A 72 -16.27 5.68 -6.20
C LEU A 72 -15.44 4.48 -6.73
N SER A 73 -14.60 3.88 -5.90
CA SER A 73 -13.66 2.80 -6.26
C SER A 73 -12.76 3.09 -7.47
N ILE A 74 -12.69 4.33 -7.92
CA ILE A 74 -11.86 4.80 -9.03
C ILE A 74 -10.86 5.89 -8.63
N LEU A 75 -11.10 6.57 -7.52
CA LEU A 75 -10.24 7.64 -7.00
C LEU A 75 -9.87 7.31 -5.56
N GLU A 76 -8.59 7.23 -5.29
CA GLU A 76 -8.03 7.05 -3.95
C GLU A 76 -7.10 8.23 -3.64
N MET A 77 -7.30 8.82 -2.47
CA MET A 77 -6.48 9.95 -2.00
C MET A 77 -5.91 9.61 -0.64
N SER A 78 -4.66 9.97 -0.42
CA SER A 78 -4.05 9.82 0.91
C SER A 78 -3.27 11.06 1.32
N TYR A 79 -3.16 11.22 2.64
CA TYR A 79 -2.30 12.20 3.28
C TYR A 79 -1.38 11.46 4.23
N ARG A 80 -0.09 11.71 4.12
CA ARG A 80 0.95 11.05 4.90
C ARG A 80 1.86 12.09 5.55
N CYS A 81 2.26 11.80 6.78
CA CYS A 81 3.31 12.52 7.50
C CYS A 81 4.46 11.58 7.83
N THR A 82 5.66 11.88 7.37
CA THR A 82 6.90 11.20 7.76
C THR A 82 7.62 12.03 8.81
N LEU A 83 7.99 11.41 9.91
CA LEU A 83 8.68 12.07 11.01
C LEU A 83 10.14 12.31 10.65
N LEU A 84 10.61 13.57 10.77
CA LEU A 84 11.99 13.94 10.50
C LEU A 84 12.74 14.26 11.80
N LYS A 85 13.90 13.64 11.95
CA LYS A 85 14.80 13.89 13.08
C LYS A 85 15.64 15.13 12.79
N THR A 86 15.44 16.17 13.58
CA THR A 86 16.14 17.44 13.45
C THR A 86 16.73 17.88 14.78
N THR A 87 17.64 18.86 14.72
CA THR A 87 18.18 19.50 15.92
C THR A 87 17.43 20.79 16.18
N ARG A 88 16.82 20.91 17.35
CA ARG A 88 16.13 22.12 17.79
C ARG A 88 17.16 23.21 18.13
N TYR A 89 16.72 24.49 18.19
CA TYR A 89 17.59 25.63 18.51
C TYR A 89 18.29 25.49 19.91
N ASP A 90 17.72 24.70 20.84
CA ASP A 90 18.31 24.38 22.15
C ASP A 90 19.33 23.22 22.10
N GLY A 91 19.71 22.77 20.90
CA GLY A 91 20.66 21.68 20.68
C GLY A 91 20.11 20.27 20.85
N LYS A 92 18.84 20.10 21.26
CA LYS A 92 18.21 18.79 21.40
C LYS A 92 17.91 18.17 20.05
N LYS A 93 18.30 16.90 19.89
CA LYS A 93 17.97 16.08 18.72
C LYS A 93 16.70 15.29 18.96
N GLY A 94 15.77 15.32 18.02
CA GLY A 94 14.51 14.57 18.11
C GLY A 94 13.66 14.70 16.86
N TYR A 95 12.46 14.11 16.88
CA TYR A 95 11.51 14.16 15.76
C TYR A 95 10.64 15.42 15.83
N PHE A 96 11.23 16.56 15.53
CA PHE A 96 10.58 17.86 15.64
C PHE A 96 10.00 18.38 14.34
N GLN A 97 10.23 17.70 13.24
CA GLN A 97 9.78 18.12 11.92
C GLN A 97 9.00 16.99 11.23
N GLN A 98 8.11 17.34 10.32
CA GLN A 98 7.29 16.39 9.56
C GLN A 98 7.43 16.71 8.06
N ASP A 99 7.68 15.67 7.26
CA ASP A 99 7.52 15.72 5.82
C ASP A 99 6.07 15.31 5.49
N ARG A 100 5.32 16.23 4.94
CA ARG A 100 3.89 16.07 4.64
C ARG A 100 3.72 15.86 3.15
N SER A 101 3.08 14.79 2.76
CA SER A 101 2.83 14.46 1.37
C SER A 101 1.37 14.09 1.13
N MET A 102 0.89 14.42 -0.05
CA MET A 102 -0.42 14.02 -0.54
C MET A 102 -0.25 13.10 -1.75
N THR A 103 -1.12 12.13 -1.86
CA THR A 103 -1.17 11.21 -2.99
C THR A 103 -2.57 11.21 -3.58
N ALA A 104 -2.65 11.15 -4.89
CA ALA A 104 -3.89 10.92 -5.61
C ALA A 104 -3.70 9.82 -6.65
N ARG A 105 -4.67 8.91 -6.76
CA ARG A 105 -4.64 7.76 -7.68
C ARG A 105 -5.96 7.63 -8.39
N LEU A 106 -5.91 7.47 -9.69
CA LEU A 106 -7.08 7.24 -10.55
C LEU A 106 -6.97 5.87 -11.20
N ARG A 107 -8.06 5.10 -11.17
CA ARG A 107 -8.20 3.81 -11.86
C ARG A 107 -9.09 3.94 -13.09
N PRO A 108 -8.53 4.27 -14.27
CA PRO A 108 -9.30 4.35 -15.50
C PRO A 108 -9.83 3.00 -16.00
N LEU A 109 -9.15 1.89 -15.66
CA LEU A 109 -9.55 0.56 -16.09
C LEU A 109 -9.52 -0.42 -14.92
N LYS A 110 -10.67 -1.01 -14.60
CA LYS A 110 -10.79 -2.10 -13.62
C LYS A 110 -10.40 -3.42 -14.29
N GLU A 111 -9.82 -4.35 -13.51
CA GLU A 111 -9.48 -5.68 -14.00
C GLU A 111 -10.68 -6.39 -14.61
N GLY A 112 -10.48 -6.97 -15.80
CA GLY A 112 -11.43 -7.84 -16.47
C GLY A 112 -10.82 -9.22 -16.74
N ARG A 113 -11.58 -10.08 -17.42
CA ARG A 113 -11.13 -11.46 -17.70
C ARG A 113 -9.80 -11.48 -18.48
N PHE A 114 -9.65 -10.61 -19.48
CA PHE A 114 -8.54 -10.63 -20.44
C PHE A 114 -7.58 -9.45 -20.30
N HIS A 115 -7.90 -8.45 -19.50
CA HIS A 115 -7.06 -7.26 -19.30
C HIS A 115 -6.75 -7.01 -17.82
N PRO A 116 -5.59 -6.43 -17.51
CA PRO A 116 -5.25 -6.01 -16.14
C PRO A 116 -6.09 -4.81 -15.69
N SER A 117 -6.08 -4.54 -14.40
CA SER A 117 -6.42 -3.23 -13.87
C SER A 117 -5.30 -2.24 -14.18
N VAL A 118 -5.66 -0.98 -14.42
CA VAL A 118 -4.72 0.11 -14.69
C VAL A 118 -4.97 1.23 -13.69
N VAL A 119 -3.90 1.75 -13.09
CA VAL A 119 -3.93 2.93 -12.22
C VAL A 119 -2.85 3.91 -12.67
N ILE A 120 -3.18 5.18 -12.63
CA ILE A 120 -2.25 6.31 -12.74
C ILE A 120 -2.28 7.01 -11.39
N GLY A 121 -1.12 7.32 -10.83
CA GLY A 121 -1.00 7.98 -9.55
C GLY A 121 0.04 9.08 -9.55
N VAL A 122 -0.11 9.97 -8.59
CA VAL A 122 0.88 11.01 -8.28
C VAL A 122 1.10 11.04 -6.77
N ASP A 123 2.34 10.96 -6.38
CA ASP A 123 2.79 11.10 -5.00
C ASP A 123 3.49 12.46 -4.85
N ASP A 124 3.14 13.21 -3.81
CA ASP A 124 3.72 14.51 -3.44
C ASP A 124 3.89 15.50 -4.61
N PRO A 125 2.78 15.91 -5.27
CA PRO A 125 2.84 16.74 -6.49
C PRO A 125 3.31 18.17 -6.29
N PHE A 126 3.42 18.65 -5.04
CA PHE A 126 3.67 20.06 -4.72
C PHE A 126 5.17 20.38 -4.65
N LYS A 127 5.78 20.69 -5.78
CA LYS A 127 7.23 20.94 -5.93
C LYS A 127 7.85 21.94 -4.95
N ASN A 128 7.08 22.87 -4.41
CA ASN A 128 7.61 24.03 -3.67
C ASN A 128 7.41 23.92 -2.15
N THR A 129 6.88 22.83 -1.65
CA THR A 129 6.54 22.66 -0.24
C THR A 129 7.36 21.52 0.39
N GLY A 130 8.59 21.80 0.79
CA GLY A 130 9.45 20.82 1.44
C GLY A 130 10.49 20.17 0.53
N ASN A 131 10.99 19.01 0.93
CA ASN A 131 12.07 18.33 0.22
C ASN A 131 11.58 17.42 -0.93
N ASN A 132 10.31 17.05 -0.93
CA ASN A 132 9.63 16.22 -1.95
C ASN A 132 10.39 14.94 -2.33
N TYR A 133 10.93 14.22 -1.33
CA TYR A 133 11.67 12.97 -1.55
C TYR A 133 10.85 11.87 -2.23
N PHE A 134 9.54 11.97 -2.19
CA PHE A 134 8.62 10.98 -2.75
C PHE A 134 7.83 11.53 -3.96
N GLY A 135 8.22 12.71 -4.45
CA GLY A 135 7.54 13.37 -5.57
C GLY A 135 7.67 12.57 -6.85
N THR A 136 6.62 11.87 -7.27
CA THR A 136 6.63 11.03 -8.48
C THR A 136 5.25 10.92 -9.11
N VAL A 137 5.23 10.75 -10.42
CA VAL A 137 4.06 10.25 -11.17
C VAL A 137 4.33 8.81 -11.54
N TYR A 138 3.32 7.96 -11.53
CA TYR A 138 3.48 6.56 -11.90
C TYR A 138 2.27 5.99 -12.63
N GLY A 139 2.54 4.98 -13.45
CA GLY A 139 1.55 4.08 -14.00
C GLY A 139 1.77 2.66 -13.48
N VAL A 140 0.70 1.96 -13.14
CA VAL A 140 0.77 0.59 -12.65
C VAL A 140 -0.33 -0.28 -13.21
N LEU A 141 0.03 -1.52 -13.50
CA LEU A 141 -0.84 -2.60 -13.97
C LEU A 141 -0.86 -3.70 -12.93
N THR A 142 -2.02 -4.29 -12.66
CA THR A 142 -2.15 -5.48 -11.81
C THR A 142 -3.11 -6.47 -12.44
N LYS A 143 -2.68 -7.74 -12.49
CA LYS A 143 -3.50 -8.85 -12.98
C LYS A 143 -3.52 -9.98 -11.98
N SER A 144 -4.73 -10.45 -11.64
CA SER A 144 -4.94 -11.55 -10.71
C SER A 144 -5.29 -12.84 -11.45
N PHE A 145 -4.78 -13.95 -10.93
CA PHE A 145 -5.00 -15.29 -11.44
C PHE A 145 -5.49 -16.19 -10.30
N SER A 146 -6.41 -17.10 -10.60
CA SER A 146 -6.76 -18.18 -9.70
C SER A 146 -5.89 -19.40 -10.00
N ILE A 147 -5.14 -19.87 -9.02
CA ILE A 147 -4.30 -21.06 -9.13
C ILE A 147 -5.00 -22.21 -8.41
N ALA A 148 -4.95 -23.42 -9.00
CA ALA A 148 -5.60 -24.62 -8.48
C ALA A 148 -7.07 -24.39 -8.08
N GLY A 149 -7.74 -23.42 -8.75
CA GLY A 149 -9.15 -23.08 -8.56
C GLY A 149 -9.50 -22.35 -7.25
N ARG A 150 -8.54 -22.10 -6.37
CA ARG A 150 -8.82 -21.49 -5.03
C ARG A 150 -7.81 -20.46 -4.58
N ASP A 151 -6.52 -20.66 -4.82
CA ASP A 151 -5.46 -19.72 -4.43
C ASP A 151 -5.45 -18.52 -5.37
N ARG A 152 -5.06 -17.35 -4.85
CA ARG A 152 -4.93 -16.13 -5.66
C ARG A 152 -3.47 -15.76 -5.83
N LEU A 153 -3.03 -15.57 -7.07
CA LEU A 153 -1.78 -14.97 -7.44
C LEU A 153 -2.06 -13.64 -8.15
N ALA A 154 -1.43 -12.55 -7.72
CA ALA A 154 -1.50 -11.28 -8.42
C ALA A 154 -0.10 -10.84 -8.86
N LEU A 155 0.01 -10.40 -10.11
CA LEU A 155 1.21 -9.83 -10.70
C LEU A 155 1.01 -8.33 -10.88
N THR A 156 2.00 -7.56 -10.46
CA THR A 156 2.01 -6.09 -10.58
C THR A 156 3.27 -5.65 -11.31
N ALA A 157 3.12 -4.68 -12.23
CA ALA A 157 4.24 -4.03 -12.90
C ALA A 157 3.90 -2.55 -13.12
N GLY A 158 4.89 -1.68 -12.99
CA GLY A 158 4.69 -0.25 -13.14
C GLY A 158 6.00 0.50 -13.38
N TYR A 159 5.88 1.81 -13.51
CA TYR A 159 7.02 2.69 -13.74
C TYR A 159 6.83 4.02 -13.01
N TYR A 160 7.88 4.46 -12.30
CA TYR A 160 7.95 5.75 -11.62
C TYR A 160 8.66 6.80 -12.49
N ILE A 161 8.06 7.97 -12.62
CA ILE A 161 8.62 9.15 -13.27
C ILE A 161 8.83 10.21 -12.18
N PRO A 162 10.06 10.54 -11.78
CA PRO A 162 10.33 11.51 -10.73
C PRO A 162 9.85 12.92 -11.14
N ILE A 163 9.26 13.65 -10.21
CA ILE A 163 8.84 15.05 -10.41
C ILE A 163 10.03 16.00 -10.22
N ASN A 164 11.03 15.59 -9.43
CA ASN A 164 12.23 16.38 -9.14
C ASN A 164 13.45 15.46 -8.92
N ASP A 165 14.64 16.03 -8.90
CA ASP A 165 15.91 15.30 -8.79
C ASP A 165 16.13 14.62 -7.44
N ARG A 166 15.40 15.02 -6.40
CA ARG A 166 15.48 14.44 -5.04
C ARG A 166 14.59 13.23 -4.84
N SER A 167 13.70 12.96 -5.79
CA SER A 167 12.79 11.83 -5.71
C SER A 167 13.57 10.51 -5.66
N ILE A 168 13.28 9.69 -4.65
CA ILE A 168 13.86 8.37 -4.46
C ILE A 168 13.17 7.29 -5.30
N GLN A 169 11.96 7.55 -5.78
CA GLN A 169 11.18 6.64 -6.60
C GLN A 169 11.37 6.98 -8.08
N LYS A 170 12.07 6.12 -8.82
CA LYS A 170 12.36 6.31 -10.25
C LYS A 170 12.60 4.99 -10.96
N GLY A 171 12.06 4.85 -12.17
CA GLY A 171 12.27 3.66 -13.00
C GLY A 171 11.24 2.55 -12.78
N PRO A 172 11.51 1.34 -13.27
CA PRO A 172 10.57 0.23 -13.22
C PRO A 172 10.42 -0.33 -11.81
N PHE A 173 9.23 -0.80 -11.49
CA PHE A 173 8.93 -1.56 -10.29
C PHE A 173 7.96 -2.70 -10.60
N GLY A 174 7.91 -3.69 -9.75
CA GLY A 174 6.98 -4.79 -9.93
C GLY A 174 7.03 -5.78 -8.78
N GLY A 175 6.03 -6.65 -8.72
CA GLY A 175 5.95 -7.61 -7.62
C GLY A 175 4.86 -8.65 -7.80
N ILE A 176 4.86 -9.58 -6.88
CA ILE A 176 3.96 -10.74 -6.83
C ILE A 176 3.32 -10.78 -5.45
N SER A 177 2.02 -11.06 -5.41
CA SER A 177 1.28 -11.37 -4.18
C SER A 177 0.59 -12.72 -4.30
N TYR A 178 0.80 -13.59 -3.34
CA TYR A 178 0.18 -14.91 -3.25
C TYR A 178 -0.67 -14.99 -1.98
N SER A 179 -1.96 -15.30 -2.14
CA SER A 179 -2.91 -15.51 -1.04
C SER A 179 -3.46 -16.94 -1.09
N PRO A 180 -3.15 -17.77 -0.08
CA PRO A 180 -3.59 -19.16 -0.03
C PRO A 180 -5.09 -19.24 0.29
N ALA A 181 -5.76 -20.23 -0.28
CA ALA A 181 -7.20 -20.44 -0.11
C ALA A 181 -7.61 -20.82 1.31
N PHE A 182 -6.73 -21.48 2.07
CA PHE A 182 -7.01 -21.90 3.44
C PHE A 182 -7.02 -20.74 4.45
N TYR A 183 -6.34 -19.62 4.13
CA TYR A 183 -6.35 -18.41 4.94
C TYR A 183 -6.25 -17.17 4.04
N ARG A 184 -7.38 -16.75 3.48
CA ARG A 184 -7.48 -15.64 2.51
C ARG A 184 -7.14 -14.29 3.09
N GLU A 185 -7.12 -14.17 4.41
CA GLU A 185 -6.69 -12.98 5.16
C GLU A 185 -5.17 -12.85 5.27
N MET A 186 -4.40 -13.71 4.58
CA MET A 186 -2.95 -13.64 4.52
C MET A 186 -2.48 -13.51 3.08
N ALA A 187 -1.44 -12.71 2.88
CA ALA A 187 -0.75 -12.60 1.60
C ALA A 187 0.77 -12.63 1.82
N PHE A 188 1.46 -13.43 1.02
CA PHE A 188 2.91 -13.43 0.90
C PHE A 188 3.27 -12.61 -0.33
N MET A 189 4.29 -11.77 -0.22
CA MET A 189 4.63 -10.80 -1.24
C MET A 189 6.13 -10.75 -1.47
N ALA A 190 6.52 -10.60 -2.74
CA ALA A 190 7.87 -10.29 -3.16
C ALA A 190 7.80 -9.19 -4.22
N GLU A 191 8.67 -8.19 -4.12
CA GLU A 191 8.64 -7.04 -5.02
C GLU A 191 10.04 -6.45 -5.22
N TYR A 192 10.19 -5.75 -6.33
CA TYR A 192 11.28 -4.83 -6.63
C TYR A 192 10.71 -3.40 -6.68
N ASP A 193 11.18 -2.51 -5.83
CA ASP A 193 10.61 -1.17 -5.63
C ASP A 193 11.36 -0.05 -6.37
N SER A 194 12.07 -0.39 -7.43
CA SER A 194 12.98 0.44 -8.23
C SER A 194 14.38 0.69 -7.64
N ASP A 195 14.61 0.30 -6.40
CA ASP A 195 15.90 0.50 -5.71
C ASP A 195 16.37 -0.76 -4.97
N GLY A 196 15.44 -1.63 -4.53
CA GLY A 196 15.77 -2.86 -3.81
C GLY A 196 14.66 -3.91 -3.87
N PHE A 197 14.97 -5.10 -3.35
CA PHE A 197 14.03 -6.21 -3.25
C PHE A 197 13.42 -6.28 -1.85
N ASN A 198 12.10 -6.41 -1.79
CA ASN A 198 11.34 -6.57 -0.57
C ASN A 198 10.64 -7.94 -0.59
N ILE A 199 10.68 -8.66 0.52
CA ILE A 199 9.96 -9.91 0.73
C ILE A 199 9.26 -9.83 2.08
N GLY A 200 7.99 -10.18 2.12
CA GLY A 200 7.23 -10.10 3.35
C GLY A 200 5.86 -10.71 3.28
N ALA A 201 5.09 -10.43 4.31
CA ALA A 201 3.72 -10.91 4.45
C ALA A 201 2.82 -9.83 5.05
N ALA A 202 1.55 -9.91 4.73
CA ALA A 202 0.50 -9.13 5.37
C ALA A 202 -0.64 -10.04 5.80
N THR A 203 -1.33 -9.66 6.88
CA THR A 203 -2.52 -10.35 7.34
C THR A 203 -3.56 -9.36 7.81
N ARG A 204 -4.85 -9.72 7.66
CA ARG A 204 -5.97 -8.95 8.18
C ARG A 204 -6.55 -9.64 9.40
N LEU A 205 -6.68 -8.90 10.49
CA LEU A 205 -7.26 -9.32 11.73
C LEU A 205 -8.61 -8.64 11.96
N TRP A 206 -9.59 -9.39 12.44
CA TRP A 206 -10.93 -8.87 12.81
C TRP A 206 -11.60 -7.97 11.76
N LYS A 207 -11.33 -8.18 10.47
CA LYS A 207 -11.87 -7.44 9.32
C LYS A 207 -11.42 -5.97 9.20
N HIS A 208 -10.87 -5.37 10.25
CA HIS A 208 -10.56 -3.94 10.32
C HIS A 208 -9.08 -3.63 10.48
N ILE A 209 -8.29 -4.55 11.03
CA ILE A 209 -6.87 -4.32 11.30
C ILE A 209 -6.04 -5.16 10.34
N SER A 210 -5.16 -4.52 9.61
CA SER A 210 -4.17 -5.21 8.78
C SER A 210 -2.77 -4.94 9.34
N LEU A 211 -1.97 -6.00 9.41
CA LEU A 211 -0.57 -5.95 9.79
C LEU A 211 0.26 -6.39 8.59
N HIS A 212 1.43 -5.78 8.41
CA HIS A 212 2.41 -6.27 7.46
C HIS A 212 3.81 -6.16 8.04
N ILE A 213 4.68 -7.06 7.59
CA ILE A 213 6.10 -7.08 7.90
C ILE A 213 6.87 -7.51 6.67
N PHE A 214 8.00 -6.89 6.42
CA PHE A 214 8.86 -7.24 5.30
C PHE A 214 10.32 -6.89 5.55
N THR A 215 11.20 -7.49 4.78
CA THR A 215 12.62 -7.18 4.76
C THR A 215 13.00 -6.58 3.42
N ARG A 216 13.88 -5.58 3.44
CA ARG A 216 14.49 -4.99 2.24
C ARG A 216 15.90 -5.50 2.08
N ASP A 217 16.21 -6.13 0.94
CA ASP A 217 17.49 -6.75 0.59
C ASP A 217 18.07 -7.65 1.70
N PHE A 218 17.21 -8.17 2.60
CA PHE A 218 17.58 -8.87 3.82
C PHE A 218 18.48 -8.07 4.78
N LYS A 219 18.57 -6.73 4.62
CA LYS A 219 19.41 -5.84 5.42
C LYS A 219 18.67 -5.17 6.56
N CYS A 220 17.39 -4.88 6.36
CA CYS A 220 16.58 -4.24 7.39
C CYS A 220 15.14 -4.77 7.35
N VAL A 221 14.44 -4.61 8.47
CA VAL A 221 13.04 -5.04 8.64
C VAL A 221 12.17 -3.82 8.84
N SER A 222 11.08 -3.76 8.08
CA SER A 222 10.04 -2.76 8.16
C SER A 222 8.69 -3.42 8.41
N GLY A 223 7.72 -2.65 8.83
CA GLY A 223 6.36 -3.13 9.01
C GLY A 223 5.43 -2.02 9.43
N GLY A 224 4.16 -2.33 9.48
CA GLY A 224 3.15 -1.35 9.82
C GLY A 224 1.81 -1.97 10.20
N ILE A 225 0.95 -1.09 10.68
CA ILE A 225 -0.41 -1.38 11.08
C ILE A 225 -1.36 -0.43 10.37
N ARG A 226 -2.50 -0.95 9.96
CA ARG A 226 -3.59 -0.19 9.34
C ARG A 226 -4.92 -0.59 9.94
N TYR A 227 -5.72 0.41 10.23
CA TYR A 227 -7.16 0.26 10.49
C TYR A 227 -7.94 0.66 9.24
N GLU A 228 -8.99 -0.09 8.90
CA GLU A 228 -9.88 0.23 7.79
C GLU A 228 -11.34 0.08 8.19
N CYS A 229 -12.17 1.02 7.74
CA CYS A 229 -13.61 0.96 7.91
C CYS A 229 -14.33 1.53 6.68
N LYS A 230 -15.56 1.08 6.47
CA LYS A 230 -16.44 1.60 5.42
C LYS A 230 -17.30 2.71 6.01
N LEU A 231 -17.17 3.93 5.47
CA LEU A 231 -17.90 5.11 5.90
C LEU A 231 -19.29 5.21 5.24
N LEU A 232 -19.42 4.65 4.03
CA LEU A 232 -20.67 4.67 3.26
C LEU A 232 -21.17 3.24 3.08
N HIS A 233 -22.41 3.00 3.40
CA HIS A 233 -23.13 1.74 3.21
C HIS A 233 -23.93 1.74 1.93
#